data_ca1efff4ef040a849d30b604e3a48719
#
_entry.id   ca1efff4ef040a849d30b604e3a48719
#
_cell.length_a   1.000
_cell.length_b   1.000
_cell.length_c   1.000
_cell.angle_alpha   90.00
_cell.angle_beta   90.00
_cell.angle_gamma   90.00
#
_symmetry.space_group_name_H-M   'P 1'
#
loop_
_entity.id
_entity.type
_entity.pdbx_description
1 polymer ?
#
loop_
_entity_poly.entity_id
_entity_poly.type
_entity_poly.pdbx_seq_one_letter_code
_entity_poly.pdbx_strand_id
1 'polypeptide(L)'
;MGHAYSSIIADFFARLKKIQGFNVYFLTGTDEHGQKIQRAAEEKKMDPLLFCNEISKTFRDLSDTLNLSNNDFIRTTEPRHAKSVQNLWNILEKKGEIYLSKYSGWYSVSDEAFYTDSEIEDVDGIKKSVSSGSK
;
A
#
# COMPACT_ATOMS: atom_id res chain seq x y z
N MET A 1 -10.75 -10.02 -6.40
CA MET A 1 -11.96 -9.21 -6.69
C MET A 1 -11.88 -7.79 -6.14
N GLY A 2 -11.39 -7.54 -4.91
CA GLY A 2 -11.34 -6.21 -4.30
C GLY A 2 -10.60 -5.15 -5.13
N HIS A 3 -9.42 -5.47 -5.63
CA HIS A 3 -8.64 -4.54 -6.47
C HIS A 3 -9.33 -4.17 -7.78
N ALA A 4 -9.99 -5.13 -8.44
CA ALA A 4 -10.77 -4.85 -9.66
C ALA A 4 -11.92 -3.89 -9.35
N TYR A 5 -12.62 -4.10 -8.25
CA TYR A 5 -13.75 -3.26 -7.83
C TYR A 5 -13.32 -1.80 -7.61
N SER A 6 -12.29 -1.56 -6.80
CA SER A 6 -11.80 -0.20 -6.54
C SER A 6 -11.28 0.49 -7.81
N SER A 7 -10.57 -0.27 -8.66
CA SER A 7 -10.03 0.27 -9.92
C SER A 7 -11.14 0.65 -10.91
N ILE A 8 -12.20 -0.16 -11.03
CA ILE A 8 -13.35 0.13 -11.91
C ILE A 8 -14.09 1.38 -11.43
N ILE A 9 -14.30 1.52 -10.10
CA ILE A 9 -14.95 2.73 -9.56
C ILE A 9 -14.10 3.97 -9.84
N ALA A 10 -12.79 3.91 -9.62
CA ALA A 10 -11.90 5.02 -9.90
C ALA A 10 -11.90 5.39 -11.41
N ASP A 11 -11.88 4.39 -12.29
CA ASP A 11 -11.98 4.58 -13.74
C ASP A 11 -13.30 5.20 -14.16
N PHE A 12 -14.41 4.78 -13.55
CA PHE A 12 -15.72 5.39 -13.80
C PHE A 12 -15.70 6.91 -13.52
N PHE A 13 -15.17 7.30 -12.36
CA PHE A 13 -15.07 8.72 -12.02
C PHE A 13 -14.08 9.47 -12.91
N ALA A 14 -12.97 8.85 -13.28
CA ALA A 14 -12.01 9.45 -14.21
C ALA A 14 -12.65 9.73 -15.57
N ARG A 15 -13.37 8.76 -16.12
CA ARG A 15 -14.12 8.92 -17.39
C ARG A 15 -15.22 9.97 -17.28
N LEU A 16 -16.03 9.92 -16.21
CA LEU A 16 -17.09 10.90 -15.97
C LEU A 16 -16.52 12.33 -15.93
N LYS A 17 -15.42 12.54 -15.21
CA LYS A 17 -14.78 13.85 -15.12
C LYS A 17 -14.19 14.31 -16.45
N LYS A 18 -13.62 13.42 -17.25
CA LYS A 18 -13.18 13.71 -18.62
C LYS A 18 -14.35 14.18 -19.51
N ILE A 19 -15.50 13.49 -19.45
CA ILE A 19 -16.70 13.86 -20.20
C ILE A 19 -17.23 15.25 -19.76
N GLN A 20 -17.10 15.58 -18.47
CA GLN A 20 -17.45 16.90 -17.94
C GLN A 20 -16.45 18.02 -18.29
N GLY A 21 -15.40 17.72 -19.07
CA GLY A 21 -14.40 18.69 -19.51
C GLY A 21 -13.25 18.96 -18.54
N PHE A 22 -13.11 18.17 -17.47
CA PHE A 22 -11.98 18.29 -16.56
C PHE A 22 -10.71 17.66 -17.15
N ASN A 23 -9.57 18.27 -16.85
CA ASN A 23 -8.28 17.63 -17.07
C ASN A 23 -8.03 16.58 -15.97
N VAL A 24 -8.05 15.31 -16.32
CA VAL A 24 -7.98 14.20 -15.36
C VAL A 24 -6.68 13.44 -15.54
N TYR A 25 -5.94 13.27 -14.47
CA TYR A 25 -4.81 12.35 -14.38
C TYR A 25 -5.17 11.20 -13.43
N PHE A 26 -5.39 10.01 -13.97
CA PHE A 26 -5.74 8.81 -13.22
C PHE A 26 -4.48 7.97 -13.01
N LEU A 27 -4.02 7.92 -11.75
CA LEU A 27 -2.88 7.12 -11.33
C LEU A 27 -3.37 5.87 -10.60
N THR A 28 -2.80 4.72 -10.92
CA THR A 28 -2.92 3.47 -10.17
C THR A 28 -1.54 2.88 -9.93
N GLY A 29 -1.43 1.82 -9.16
CA GLY A 29 -0.13 1.20 -8.89
C GLY A 29 -0.16 0.15 -7.80
N THR A 30 1.03 -0.26 -7.37
CA THR A 30 1.24 -1.27 -6.32
C THR A 30 2.08 -0.72 -5.18
N ASP A 31 1.65 -1.01 -3.94
CA ASP A 31 2.46 -0.85 -2.75
C ASP A 31 3.26 -2.14 -2.53
N GLU A 32 4.60 -2.00 -2.49
CA GLU A 32 5.54 -3.11 -2.58
C GLU A 32 6.50 -3.18 -1.40
N HIS A 33 6.20 -2.50 -0.30
CA HIS A 33 6.98 -2.53 0.93
C HIS A 33 6.24 -3.25 2.06
N GLY A 34 6.99 -3.55 3.13
CA GLY A 34 6.44 -4.15 4.34
C GLY A 34 6.82 -5.61 4.55
N GLN A 35 6.62 -6.07 5.80
CA GLN A 35 6.99 -7.42 6.23
C GLN A 35 6.17 -8.52 5.53
N LYS A 36 4.94 -8.21 5.11
CA LYS A 36 4.10 -9.17 4.38
C LYS A 36 4.74 -9.56 3.04
N ILE A 37 5.25 -8.59 2.31
CA ILE A 37 5.94 -8.81 1.04
C ILE A 37 7.21 -9.65 1.26
N GLN A 38 8.01 -9.29 2.27
CA GLN A 38 9.21 -10.03 2.60
C GLN A 38 8.90 -11.50 2.90
N ARG A 39 7.94 -11.77 3.80
CA ARG A 39 7.54 -13.14 4.15
C ARG A 39 7.03 -13.94 2.95
N ALA A 40 6.18 -13.33 2.13
CA ALA A 40 5.66 -13.98 0.94
C ALA A 40 6.76 -14.32 -0.08
N ALA A 41 7.76 -13.48 -0.22
CA ALA A 41 8.94 -13.74 -1.05
C ALA A 41 9.81 -14.86 -0.47
N GLU A 42 10.05 -14.87 0.85
CA GLU A 42 10.79 -15.92 1.56
C GLU A 42 10.11 -17.29 1.41
N GLU A 43 8.79 -17.37 1.56
CA GLU A 43 8.01 -18.61 1.34
C GLU A 43 8.20 -19.15 -0.07
N LYS A 44 8.33 -18.29 -1.06
CA LYS A 44 8.60 -18.64 -2.45
C LYS A 44 10.10 -18.81 -2.75
N LYS A 45 10.98 -18.59 -1.78
CA LYS A 45 12.44 -18.58 -1.95
C LYS A 45 12.90 -17.64 -3.07
N MET A 46 12.30 -16.49 -3.15
CA MET A 46 12.56 -15.45 -4.14
C MET A 46 13.14 -14.20 -3.49
N ASP A 47 13.90 -13.45 -4.27
CA ASP A 47 14.25 -12.07 -3.91
C ASP A 47 12.97 -11.21 -3.83
N PRO A 48 12.80 -10.35 -2.81
CA PRO A 48 11.59 -9.54 -2.65
C PRO A 48 11.27 -8.65 -3.85
N LEU A 49 12.27 -8.06 -4.51
CA LEU A 49 12.05 -7.22 -5.69
C LEU A 49 11.60 -8.05 -6.90
N LEU A 50 12.17 -9.24 -7.09
CA LEU A 50 11.74 -10.16 -8.14
C LEU A 50 10.32 -10.63 -7.90
N PHE A 51 9.96 -10.94 -6.65
CA PHE A 51 8.58 -11.27 -6.27
C PHE A 51 7.62 -10.12 -6.59
N CYS A 52 7.97 -8.87 -6.22
CA CYS A 52 7.17 -7.70 -6.55
C CYS A 52 7.04 -7.49 -8.07
N ASN A 53 8.09 -7.78 -8.86
CA ASN A 53 8.02 -7.68 -10.32
C ASN A 53 6.96 -8.62 -10.91
N GLU A 54 6.89 -9.86 -10.41
CA GLU A 54 5.87 -10.81 -10.86
C GLU A 54 4.45 -10.38 -10.47
N ILE A 55 4.28 -9.97 -9.21
CA ILE A 55 2.95 -9.56 -8.70
C ILE A 55 2.47 -8.29 -9.38
N SER A 56 3.32 -7.26 -9.52
CA SER A 56 2.92 -6.00 -10.16
C SER A 56 2.51 -6.19 -11.61
N LYS A 57 3.12 -7.18 -12.31
CA LYS A 57 2.71 -7.55 -13.66
C LYS A 57 1.24 -8.00 -13.70
N THR A 58 0.79 -8.81 -12.74
CA THR A 58 -0.61 -9.27 -12.70
C THR A 58 -1.59 -8.12 -12.55
N PHE A 59 -1.22 -7.05 -11.82
CA PHE A 59 -2.05 -5.84 -11.68
C PHE A 59 -2.06 -4.99 -12.96
N ARG A 60 -0.95 -4.92 -13.69
CA ARG A 60 -0.92 -4.28 -15.01
C ARG A 60 -1.80 -5.03 -16.01
N ASP A 61 -1.65 -6.36 -16.08
CA ASP A 61 -2.47 -7.22 -16.93
C ASP A 61 -3.97 -7.09 -16.60
N LEU A 62 -4.31 -6.92 -15.30
CA LEU A 62 -5.68 -6.66 -14.88
C LEU A 62 -6.19 -5.29 -15.39
N SER A 63 -5.35 -4.25 -15.33
CA SER A 63 -5.71 -2.93 -15.86
C SER A 63 -5.99 -2.97 -17.34
N ASP A 64 -5.17 -3.70 -18.11
CA ASP A 64 -5.35 -3.90 -19.55
C ASP A 64 -6.62 -4.70 -19.84
N THR A 65 -6.85 -5.80 -19.10
CA THR A 65 -8.02 -6.67 -19.26
C THR A 65 -9.33 -5.91 -18.99
N LEU A 66 -9.34 -5.01 -18.01
CA LEU A 66 -10.49 -4.19 -17.64
C LEU A 66 -10.60 -2.90 -18.48
N ASN A 67 -9.67 -2.67 -19.40
CA ASN A 67 -9.60 -1.47 -20.22
C ASN A 67 -9.66 -0.19 -19.38
N LEU A 68 -8.88 -0.13 -18.28
CA LEU A 68 -8.84 1.04 -17.41
C LEU A 68 -8.16 2.22 -18.13
N SER A 69 -8.67 3.42 -17.91
CA SER A 69 -8.16 4.64 -18.54
C SER A 69 -7.05 5.34 -17.75
N ASN A 70 -6.32 4.59 -16.92
CA ASN A 70 -5.22 5.15 -16.14
C ASN A 70 -4.11 5.71 -17.04
N ASN A 71 -3.60 6.87 -16.64
CA ASN A 71 -2.53 7.57 -17.36
C ASN A 71 -1.16 6.99 -17.02
N ASP A 72 -1.01 6.44 -15.82
CA ASP A 72 0.25 5.90 -15.35
C ASP A 72 0.01 4.76 -14.34
N PHE A 73 1.03 3.92 -14.18
CA PHE A 73 1.08 2.85 -13.18
C PHE A 73 2.36 3.01 -12.38
N ILE A 74 2.26 3.40 -11.12
CA ILE A 74 3.39 3.63 -10.22
C ILE A 74 3.63 2.42 -9.32
N ARG A 75 4.89 2.08 -9.10
CA ARG A 75 5.31 1.11 -8.10
C ARG A 75 6.08 1.83 -7.01
N THR A 76 5.83 1.52 -5.75
CA THR A 76 6.53 2.17 -4.64
C THR A 76 8.02 1.84 -4.60
N THR A 77 8.45 0.77 -5.28
CA THR A 77 9.87 0.42 -5.48
C THR A 77 10.56 1.16 -6.63
N GLU A 78 9.83 1.93 -7.43
CA GLU A 78 10.44 2.70 -8.53
C GLU A 78 11.27 3.88 -8.02
N PRO A 79 12.45 4.16 -8.63
CA PRO A 79 13.28 5.30 -8.22
C PRO A 79 12.56 6.66 -8.25
N ARG A 80 11.64 6.86 -9.22
CA ARG A 80 10.84 8.08 -9.31
C ARG A 80 9.92 8.28 -8.10
N HIS A 81 9.34 7.18 -7.57
CA HIS A 81 8.54 7.21 -6.35
C HIS A 81 9.41 7.54 -5.15
N ALA A 82 10.52 6.81 -4.95
CA ALA A 82 11.45 7.04 -3.86
C ALA A 82 11.94 8.50 -3.81
N LYS A 83 12.29 9.06 -4.97
CA LYS A 83 12.72 10.46 -5.09
C LYS A 83 11.62 11.45 -4.64
N SER A 84 10.38 11.19 -5.03
CA SER A 84 9.24 12.03 -4.65
C SER A 84 8.97 11.98 -3.15
N VAL A 85 9.00 10.77 -2.56
CA VAL A 85 8.84 10.57 -1.11
C VAL A 85 9.95 11.26 -0.32
N GLN A 86 11.20 11.09 -0.72
CA GLN A 86 12.34 11.74 -0.07
C GLN A 86 12.25 13.27 -0.15
N ASN A 87 11.81 13.81 -1.26
CA ASN A 87 11.62 15.25 -1.41
C ASN A 87 10.52 15.78 -0.47
N LEU A 88 9.38 15.09 -0.40
CA LEU A 88 8.31 15.45 0.52
C LEU A 88 8.75 15.34 1.98
N TRP A 89 9.45 14.27 2.33
CA TRP A 89 10.02 14.07 3.66
C TRP A 89 10.92 15.25 4.08
N ASN A 90 11.86 15.60 3.22
CA ASN A 90 12.77 16.72 3.48
C ASN A 90 12.05 18.07 3.68
N ILE A 91 10.95 18.28 2.96
CA ILE A 91 10.13 19.49 3.11
C ILE A 91 9.43 19.50 4.48
N LEU A 92 8.84 18.39 4.89
CA LEU A 92 8.13 18.26 6.17
C LEU A 92 9.08 18.29 7.36
N GLU A 93 10.24 17.66 7.25
CA GLU A 93 11.30 17.71 8.28
C GLU A 93 11.80 19.14 8.50
N LYS A 94 12.07 19.88 7.43
CA LYS A 94 12.46 21.30 7.52
C LYS A 94 11.41 22.19 8.15
N LYS A 95 10.13 21.81 8.05
CA LYS A 95 9.01 22.51 8.70
C LYS A 95 8.80 22.08 10.16
N GLY A 96 9.54 21.08 10.64
CA GLY A 96 9.37 20.53 12.00
C GLY A 96 8.16 19.61 12.18
N GLU A 97 7.52 19.21 11.09
CA GLU A 97 6.36 18.30 11.13
C GLU A 97 6.79 16.84 11.35
N ILE A 98 8.06 16.51 11.09
CA ILE A 98 8.65 15.20 11.31
C ILE A 98 9.76 15.35 12.34
N TYR A 99 9.72 14.54 13.39
CA TYR A 99 10.70 14.52 14.46
C TYR A 99 10.97 13.09 14.94
N LEU A 100 12.16 12.84 15.46
CA LEU A 100 12.55 11.55 16.02
C LEU A 100 11.89 11.36 17.40
N SER A 101 11.15 10.29 17.57
CA SER A 101 10.53 9.90 18.85
C SER A 101 10.63 8.40 19.06
N LYS A 102 10.34 7.97 20.29
CA LYS A 102 10.18 6.55 20.63
C LYS A 102 8.72 6.24 20.84
N TYR A 103 8.28 5.14 20.24
CA TYR A 103 6.98 4.57 20.49
C TYR A 103 7.14 3.11 20.93
N SER A 104 6.38 2.67 21.92
CA SER A 104 6.35 1.29 22.38
C SER A 104 4.91 0.85 22.57
N GLY A 105 4.58 -0.36 22.17
CA GLY A 105 3.25 -0.93 22.28
C GLY A 105 3.21 -2.32 21.65
N TRP A 106 2.04 -2.94 21.70
CA TRP A 106 1.79 -4.20 21.00
C TRP A 106 1.76 -3.95 19.50
N TYR A 107 2.45 -4.78 18.73
CA TYR A 107 2.50 -4.64 17.28
C TYR A 107 2.01 -5.92 16.61
N SER A 108 0.91 -5.83 15.85
CA SER A 108 0.45 -6.91 15.00
C SER A 108 1.11 -6.83 13.63
N VAL A 109 1.87 -7.87 13.28
CA VAL A 109 2.51 -7.96 11.96
C VAL A 109 1.48 -8.17 10.84
N SER A 110 0.38 -8.88 11.14
CA SER A 110 -0.68 -9.11 10.15
C SER A 110 -1.50 -7.86 9.84
N ASP A 111 -1.67 -6.97 10.82
CA ASP A 111 -2.40 -5.71 10.64
C ASP A 111 -1.49 -4.54 10.30
N GLU A 112 -0.16 -4.74 10.48
CA GLU A 112 0.86 -3.70 10.32
C GLU A 112 0.56 -2.45 11.17
N ALA A 113 0.03 -2.68 12.39
CA ALA A 113 -0.46 -1.65 13.29
C ALA A 113 -0.01 -1.86 14.73
N PHE A 114 0.16 -0.75 15.45
CA PHE A 114 0.31 -0.74 16.90
C PHE A 114 -1.04 -0.70 17.58
N TYR A 115 -1.13 -1.36 18.74
CA TYR A 115 -2.30 -1.43 19.59
C TYR A 115 -1.96 -1.00 21.02
N THR A 116 -2.90 -0.35 21.66
CA THR A 116 -2.85 -0.05 23.10
C THR A 116 -3.28 -1.26 23.93
N ASP A 117 -2.98 -1.27 25.22
CA ASP A 117 -3.39 -2.38 26.10
C ASP A 117 -4.91 -2.61 26.14
N SER A 118 -5.70 -1.55 25.95
CA SER A 118 -7.17 -1.64 25.89
C SER A 118 -7.72 -2.26 24.61
N GLU A 119 -6.91 -2.35 23.57
CA GLU A 119 -7.26 -2.95 22.27
C GLU A 119 -6.77 -4.38 22.15
N ILE A 120 -6.18 -4.93 23.22
CA ILE A 120 -5.64 -6.29 23.25
C ILE A 120 -6.45 -7.13 24.25
N GLU A 121 -6.79 -8.33 23.85
CA GLU A 121 -7.33 -9.39 24.72
C GLU A 121 -6.38 -10.60 24.78
N ASP A 122 -6.45 -11.33 25.89
CA ASP A 122 -5.74 -12.58 26.05
C ASP A 122 -6.70 -13.74 25.77
N VAL A 123 -6.42 -14.48 24.69
CA VAL A 123 -7.19 -15.66 24.31
C VAL A 123 -6.27 -16.87 24.39
N ASP A 124 -6.44 -17.70 25.40
CA ASP A 124 -5.64 -18.90 25.66
C ASP A 124 -4.13 -18.64 25.74
N GLY A 125 -3.72 -17.54 26.41
CA GLY A 125 -2.32 -17.13 26.56
C GLY A 125 -1.72 -16.47 25.31
N ILE A 126 -2.53 -16.17 24.30
CA ILE A 126 -2.14 -15.47 23.10
C ILE A 126 -2.78 -14.10 23.08
N LYS A 127 -1.95 -13.05 22.99
CA LYS A 127 -2.42 -11.68 22.81
C LYS A 127 -2.97 -11.49 21.40
N LYS A 128 -4.22 -11.01 21.33
CA LYS A 128 -4.92 -10.75 20.06
C LYS A 128 -5.52 -9.34 20.08
N SER A 129 -5.59 -8.74 18.90
CA SER A 129 -6.33 -7.50 18.72
C SER A 129 -7.83 -7.74 18.84
N VAL A 130 -8.51 -6.93 19.65
CA VAL A 130 -9.97 -6.99 19.80
C VAL A 130 -10.69 -6.71 18.49
N SER A 131 -10.13 -5.83 17.66
CA SER A 131 -10.77 -5.38 16.41
C SER A 131 -10.64 -6.36 15.24
N SER A 132 -9.46 -7.00 15.11
CA SER A 132 -9.16 -7.88 13.96
C SER A 132 -9.00 -9.35 14.33
N GLY A 133 -8.82 -9.66 15.62
CA GLY A 133 -8.49 -11.01 16.10
C GLY A 133 -7.06 -11.45 15.74
N SER A 134 -6.24 -10.57 15.19
CA SER A 134 -4.85 -10.85 14.79
C SER A 134 -3.91 -10.93 16.00
N LYS A 135 -2.81 -11.69 15.84
CA LYS A 135 -1.74 -11.85 16.85
C LYS A 135 -0.71 -10.76 16.76
#